data_23531357085db3f6272a8d024dd77311
#
_entry.id   23531357085db3f6272a8d024dd77311
#
_cell.length_a   1.000
_cell.length_b   1.000
_cell.length_c   1.000
_cell.angle_alpha   90.00
_cell.angle_beta   90.00
_cell.angle_gamma   90.00
#
_symmetry.space_group_name_H-M   'P 1'
#
loop_
_entity.id
_entity.type
_entity.pdbx_description
1 polymer ?
#
loop_
_entity_poly.entity_id
_entity_poly.type
_entity_poly.pdbx_seq_one_letter_code
_entity_poly.pdbx_strand_id
1 'polypeptide(L)'
;MSLLYERRLESCYIERIYPYSESNAFLGVSICSRLFSEKTLVALFDWCKANVKSVYVLIADEIQMYTFMASKGLERKEACAKALQIGDIKYRFIERVIKKGDYDNVRLLSWKAVALEPRFKTLLQRLRLLYGTEIL
;
A
#
# COMPACT_ATOMS: atom_id res chain seq x y z
N MET A 1 14.27 2.94 15.36
CA MET A 1 13.78 1.55 15.22
C MET A 1 14.70 0.64 16.01
N SER A 2 14.15 -0.33 16.73
CA SER A 2 15.01 -1.25 17.47
C SER A 2 15.68 -2.24 16.51
N LEU A 3 16.91 -2.66 16.81
CA LEU A 3 17.63 -3.74 16.13
C LEU A 3 16.79 -5.00 15.88
N LEU A 4 15.76 -5.23 16.69
CA LEU A 4 14.80 -6.33 16.56
C LEU A 4 13.87 -6.19 15.34
N TYR A 5 13.57 -4.97 14.90
CA TYR A 5 12.73 -4.75 13.72
C TYR A 5 13.55 -4.93 12.43
N GLU A 6 14.79 -4.47 12.44
CA GLU A 6 15.72 -4.71 11.32
C GLU A 6 15.97 -6.21 11.12
N ARG A 7 16.22 -6.97 12.19
CA ARG A 7 16.37 -8.43 12.12
C ARG A 7 15.09 -9.15 11.65
N ARG A 8 13.88 -8.64 11.97
CA ARG A 8 12.63 -9.20 11.45
C ARG A 8 12.41 -8.92 9.97
N LEU A 9 12.79 -7.76 9.47
CA LEU A 9 12.78 -7.47 8.04
C LEU A 9 13.77 -8.35 7.27
N GLU A 10 14.93 -8.64 7.85
CA GLU A 10 15.92 -9.56 7.29
C GLU A 10 15.49 -11.03 7.33
N SER A 11 14.66 -11.43 8.31
CA SER A 11 14.23 -12.81 8.49
C SER A 11 12.95 -13.19 7.72
N CYS A 12 12.18 -12.24 7.21
CA CYS A 12 10.99 -12.51 6.42
C CYS A 12 11.36 -12.81 4.96
N TYR A 13 11.58 -14.06 4.62
CA TYR A 13 11.49 -14.68 3.28
C TYR A 13 12.12 -13.95 2.07
N ILE A 14 12.89 -12.91 2.26
CA ILE A 14 13.65 -12.26 1.18
C ILE A 14 15.08 -12.84 1.16
N GLU A 15 15.20 -14.12 1.41
CA GLU A 15 16.44 -14.81 1.11
C GLU A 15 16.71 -14.72 -0.38
N ARG A 16 17.52 -13.75 -0.80
CA ARG A 16 18.24 -13.75 -2.06
C ARG A 16 17.67 -12.98 -3.26
N ILE A 17 17.06 -11.83 -3.09
CA ILE A 17 17.05 -10.85 -4.19
C ILE A 17 18.27 -9.94 -3.96
N TYR A 18 19.42 -10.33 -4.49
CA TYR A 18 20.60 -9.50 -4.48
C TYR A 18 20.88 -8.95 -5.88
N PRO A 19 21.27 -7.69 -5.99
CA PRO A 19 21.38 -6.66 -4.94
C PRO A 19 20.06 -5.93 -4.71
N TYR A 20 19.72 -5.61 -3.46
CA TYR A 20 18.52 -4.80 -3.11
C TYR A 20 18.51 -3.44 -3.80
N SER A 21 19.68 -2.86 -4.09
CA SER A 21 19.82 -1.57 -4.79
C SER A 21 19.21 -1.56 -6.20
N GLU A 22 19.02 -2.71 -6.83
CA GLU A 22 18.35 -2.84 -8.15
C GLU A 22 16.87 -3.24 -8.02
N SER A 23 16.41 -3.55 -6.83
CA SER A 23 15.06 -4.02 -6.55
C SER A 23 14.12 -2.87 -6.21
N ASN A 24 12.84 -3.04 -6.52
CA ASN A 24 11.78 -2.17 -6.06
C ASN A 24 11.13 -2.77 -4.81
N ALA A 25 10.80 -1.94 -3.83
CA ALA A 25 9.99 -2.33 -2.70
C ALA A 25 8.52 -1.96 -2.91
N PHE A 26 7.64 -2.75 -2.33
CA PHE A 26 6.21 -2.49 -2.31
C PHE A 26 5.71 -2.44 -0.87
N LEU A 27 4.96 -1.40 -0.54
CA LEU A 27 4.34 -1.20 0.76
C LEU A 27 2.83 -1.01 0.62
N GLY A 28 2.04 -1.98 1.07
CA GLY A 28 0.60 -1.85 1.20
C GLY A 28 0.22 -1.15 2.50
N VAL A 29 -0.57 -0.09 2.41
CA VAL A 29 -1.01 0.69 3.57
C VAL A 29 -2.52 0.60 3.72
N SER A 30 -2.99 -0.03 4.81
CA SER A 30 -4.39 0.03 5.20
C SER A 30 -4.73 1.40 5.77
N ILE A 31 -5.83 1.98 5.29
CA ILE A 31 -6.26 3.32 5.72
C ILE A 31 -6.70 3.38 7.19
N CYS A 32 -7.10 2.25 7.77
CA CYS A 32 -7.53 2.15 9.16
C CYS A 32 -6.42 1.69 10.11
N SER A 33 -5.24 1.34 9.60
CA SER A 33 -4.13 0.88 10.42
C SER A 33 -3.45 2.02 11.17
N ARG A 34 -3.21 1.83 12.46
CA ARG A 34 -2.41 2.74 13.31
C ARG A 34 -0.91 2.48 13.23
N LEU A 35 -0.49 1.42 12.54
CA LEU A 35 0.93 1.06 12.40
C LEU A 35 1.73 2.07 11.59
N PHE A 36 1.07 2.77 10.66
CA PHE A 36 1.71 3.73 9.76
C PHE A 36 1.70 5.15 10.34
N SER A 37 2.34 5.32 11.50
CA SER A 37 2.63 6.63 12.07
C SER A 37 3.72 7.35 11.27
N GLU A 38 3.88 8.66 11.45
CA GLU A 38 4.99 9.41 10.82
C GLU A 38 6.35 8.79 11.15
N LYS A 39 6.57 8.44 12.42
CA LYS A 39 7.82 7.80 12.88
C LYS A 39 8.10 6.48 12.15
N THR A 40 7.08 5.64 12.00
CA THR A 40 7.22 4.35 11.31
C THR A 40 7.49 4.54 9.81
N LEU A 41 6.77 5.46 9.16
CA LEU A 41 6.97 5.76 7.75
C LEU A 41 8.35 6.34 7.47
N VAL A 42 8.82 7.27 8.30
CA VAL A 42 10.18 7.84 8.19
C VAL A 42 11.22 6.74 8.29
N ALA A 43 11.11 5.86 9.29
CA ALA A 43 12.05 4.76 9.45
C ALA A 43 12.07 3.79 8.24
N LEU A 44 10.88 3.46 7.70
CA LEU A 44 10.77 2.63 6.50
C LEU A 44 11.36 3.32 5.26
N PHE A 45 11.05 4.60 5.05
CA PHE A 45 11.52 5.34 3.90
C PHE A 45 13.02 5.62 3.96
N ASP A 46 13.58 5.88 5.14
CA ASP A 46 15.03 6.01 5.34
C ASP A 46 15.75 4.71 4.96
N TRP A 47 15.23 3.59 5.44
CA TRP A 47 15.79 2.29 5.06
C TRP A 47 15.69 2.04 3.54
N CYS A 48 14.53 2.32 2.95
CA CYS A 48 14.31 2.16 1.52
C CYS A 48 15.21 3.09 0.69
N LYS A 49 15.39 4.34 1.10
CA LYS A 49 16.26 5.29 0.42
C LYS A 49 17.70 4.79 0.35
N ALA A 50 18.17 4.12 1.40
CA ALA A 50 19.52 3.57 1.47
C ALA A 50 19.69 2.23 0.73
N ASN A 51 18.61 1.44 0.55
CA ASN A 51 18.75 0.03 0.19
C ASN A 51 18.04 -0.39 -1.10
N VAL A 52 17.04 0.33 -1.58
CA VAL A 52 16.25 -0.07 -2.75
C VAL A 52 16.21 1.03 -3.82
N LYS A 53 15.94 0.63 -5.06
CA LYS A 53 15.85 1.54 -6.19
C LYS A 53 14.64 2.45 -6.09
N SER A 54 13.47 1.88 -5.86
CA SER A 54 12.19 2.61 -5.75
C SER A 54 11.26 1.93 -4.76
N VAL A 55 10.40 2.73 -4.17
CA VAL A 55 9.34 2.25 -3.27
C VAL A 55 7.99 2.64 -3.84
N TYR A 56 7.11 1.66 -3.99
CA TYR A 56 5.72 1.86 -4.35
C TYR A 56 4.85 1.69 -3.11
N VAL A 57 4.24 2.77 -2.67
CA VAL A 57 3.32 2.80 -1.52
C VAL A 57 1.90 2.80 -2.06
N LEU A 58 1.15 1.73 -1.81
CA LEU A 58 -0.24 1.60 -2.22
C LEU A 58 -1.17 1.85 -1.04
N ILE A 59 -2.00 2.87 -1.14
CA ILE A 59 -3.07 3.15 -0.19
C ILE A 59 -4.28 2.29 -0.55
N ALA A 60 -4.65 1.40 0.37
CA ALA A 60 -5.83 0.54 0.22
C ALA A 60 -7.12 1.30 0.58
N ASP A 61 -7.46 2.32 -0.22
CA ASP A 61 -8.58 3.23 0.00
C ASP A 61 -9.95 2.60 -0.37
N GLU A 62 -10.32 2.60 -1.62
CA GLU A 62 -11.65 2.14 -2.07
C GLU A 62 -11.93 0.69 -1.68
N ILE A 63 -10.94 -0.18 -1.71
CA ILE A 63 -11.10 -1.60 -1.34
C ILE A 63 -11.54 -1.78 0.12
N GLN A 64 -11.27 -0.81 0.99
CA GLN A 64 -11.71 -0.83 2.38
C GLN A 64 -13.24 -0.78 2.53
N MET A 65 -13.98 -0.37 1.50
CA MET A 65 -15.44 -0.37 1.52
C MET A 65 -16.02 -1.75 1.85
N TYR A 66 -15.41 -2.83 1.37
CA TYR A 66 -15.88 -4.19 1.64
C TYR A 66 -15.79 -4.54 3.13
N THR A 67 -14.73 -4.08 3.79
CA THR A 67 -14.59 -4.24 5.24
C THR A 67 -15.66 -3.43 5.99
N PHE A 68 -15.96 -2.20 5.54
CA PHE A 68 -17.00 -1.38 6.17
C PHE A 68 -18.40 -1.96 5.96
N MET A 69 -18.68 -2.52 4.79
CA MET A 69 -19.94 -3.23 4.55
C MET A 69 -20.08 -4.44 5.48
N ALA A 70 -19.03 -5.26 5.58
CA ALA A 70 -19.05 -6.47 6.39
C ALA A 70 -19.06 -6.20 7.90
N SER A 71 -18.27 -5.26 8.39
CA SER A 71 -18.08 -5.01 9.82
C SER A 71 -19.05 -4.00 10.43
N LYS A 72 -19.57 -3.08 9.62
CA LYS A 72 -20.45 -1.98 10.07
C LYS A 72 -21.85 -2.00 9.46
N GLY A 73 -22.11 -2.96 8.57
CA GLY A 73 -23.39 -3.07 7.90
C GLY A 73 -23.74 -1.89 7.01
N LEU A 74 -22.74 -1.14 6.51
CA LEU A 74 -22.98 0.02 5.66
C LEU A 74 -23.42 -0.40 4.27
N GLU A 75 -24.31 0.39 3.67
CA GLU A 75 -24.63 0.28 2.24
C GLU A 75 -23.38 0.57 1.39
N ARG A 76 -23.31 -0.08 0.23
CA ARG A 76 -22.13 0.02 -0.66
C ARG A 76 -21.71 1.46 -0.97
N LYS A 77 -22.68 2.31 -1.31
CA LYS A 77 -22.42 3.72 -1.64
C LYS A 77 -21.82 4.49 -0.47
N GLU A 78 -22.38 4.30 0.72
CA GLU A 78 -21.91 4.92 1.96
C GLU A 78 -20.54 4.39 2.36
N ALA A 79 -20.35 3.08 2.29
CA ALA A 79 -19.07 2.43 2.57
C ALA A 79 -17.94 2.91 1.64
N CYS A 80 -18.24 3.05 0.35
CA CYS A 80 -17.31 3.58 -0.65
C CYS A 80 -16.95 5.04 -0.35
N ALA A 81 -17.94 5.91 -0.12
CA ALA A 81 -17.69 7.31 0.21
C ALA A 81 -16.83 7.47 1.47
N LYS A 82 -17.10 6.69 2.50
CA LYS A 82 -16.31 6.67 3.74
C LYS A 82 -14.88 6.19 3.51
N ALA A 83 -14.71 5.12 2.77
CA ALA A 83 -13.39 4.57 2.44
C ALA A 83 -12.54 5.59 1.67
N LEU A 84 -13.11 6.26 0.67
CA LEU A 84 -12.42 7.28 -0.12
C LEU A 84 -12.06 8.51 0.72
N GLN A 85 -12.95 8.95 1.61
CA GLN A 85 -12.69 10.08 2.52
C GLN A 85 -11.52 9.78 3.46
N ILE A 86 -11.52 8.64 4.14
CA ILE A 86 -10.44 8.23 5.04
C ILE A 86 -9.15 8.00 4.23
N GLY A 87 -9.28 7.41 3.04
CA GLY A 87 -8.16 7.18 2.14
C GLY A 87 -7.49 8.47 1.70
N ASP A 88 -8.24 9.51 1.39
CA ASP A 88 -7.70 10.83 1.02
C ASP A 88 -6.92 11.47 2.17
N ILE A 89 -7.43 11.37 3.39
CA ILE A 89 -6.72 11.85 4.58
C ILE A 89 -5.39 11.11 4.75
N LYS A 90 -5.39 9.78 4.62
CA LYS A 90 -4.17 8.97 4.72
C LYS A 90 -3.19 9.28 3.59
N TYR A 91 -3.68 9.42 2.38
CA TYR A 91 -2.88 9.78 1.21
C TYR A 91 -2.14 11.10 1.42
N ARG A 92 -2.86 12.14 1.80
CA ARG A 92 -2.27 13.46 2.06
C ARG A 92 -1.28 13.46 3.22
N PHE A 93 -1.56 12.68 4.26
CA PHE A 93 -0.64 12.49 5.37
C PHE A 93 0.69 11.89 4.90
N ILE A 94 0.65 10.78 4.15
CA ILE A 94 1.85 10.12 3.65
C ILE A 94 2.58 10.99 2.62
N GLU A 95 1.84 11.68 1.76
CA GLU A 95 2.41 12.63 0.82
C GLU A 95 3.23 13.74 1.52
N ARG A 96 2.72 14.26 2.64
CA ARG A 96 3.47 15.24 3.47
C ARG A 96 4.75 14.63 4.06
N VAL A 97 4.69 13.40 4.55
CA VAL A 97 5.88 12.70 5.07
C VAL A 97 6.93 12.55 3.96
N ILE A 98 6.52 12.15 2.77
CA ILE A 98 7.41 11.99 1.62
C ILE A 98 8.08 13.33 1.26
N LYS A 99 7.31 14.40 1.16
CA LYS A 99 7.82 15.74 0.81
C LYS A 99 8.77 16.29 1.89
N LYS A 100 8.39 16.14 3.15
CA LYS A 100 9.20 16.63 4.29
C LYS A 100 10.56 15.93 4.38
N GLY A 101 10.61 14.65 4.06
CA GLY A 101 11.84 13.85 4.10
C GLY A 101 12.63 13.83 2.79
N ASP A 102 12.13 14.49 1.75
CA ASP A 102 12.74 14.49 0.41
C ASP A 102 13.02 13.08 -0.13
N TYR A 103 12.01 12.21 -0.01
CA TYR A 103 12.07 10.84 -0.49
C TYR A 103 11.71 10.76 -1.97
N ASP A 104 12.67 11.04 -2.84
CA ASP A 104 12.50 11.13 -4.29
C ASP A 104 12.26 9.76 -4.98
N ASN A 105 12.66 8.68 -4.33
CA ASN A 105 12.45 7.32 -4.82
C ASN A 105 11.12 6.68 -4.38
N VAL A 106 10.27 7.40 -3.63
CA VAL A 106 8.97 6.91 -3.16
C VAL A 106 7.86 7.35 -4.11
N ARG A 107 7.06 6.40 -4.57
CA ARG A 107 5.87 6.61 -5.41
C ARG A 107 4.61 6.25 -4.64
N LEU A 108 3.72 7.21 -4.49
CA LEU A 108 2.45 7.03 -3.78
C LEU A 108 1.32 6.75 -4.76
N LEU A 109 0.59 5.67 -4.53
CA LEU A 109 -0.51 5.20 -5.36
C LEU A 109 -1.77 4.99 -4.50
N SER A 110 -2.95 5.29 -5.04
CA SER A 110 -4.22 4.90 -4.46
C SER A 110 -4.76 3.63 -5.15
N TRP A 111 -5.46 2.78 -4.41
CA TRP A 111 -6.13 1.62 -5.01
C TRP A 111 -7.11 2.02 -6.11
N LYS A 112 -7.87 3.09 -5.88
CA LYS A 112 -8.78 3.65 -6.87
C LYS A 112 -8.08 3.94 -8.21
N ALA A 113 -6.91 4.57 -8.18
CA ALA A 113 -6.14 4.87 -9.37
C ALA A 113 -5.62 3.59 -10.06
N VAL A 114 -5.07 2.65 -9.29
CA VAL A 114 -4.57 1.37 -9.81
C VAL A 114 -5.69 0.55 -10.45
N ALA A 115 -6.89 0.51 -9.83
CA ALA A 115 -8.03 -0.21 -10.36
C ALA A 115 -8.55 0.32 -11.70
N LEU A 116 -8.24 1.56 -12.04
CA LEU A 116 -8.60 2.17 -13.33
C LEU A 116 -7.59 1.85 -14.44
N GLU A 117 -6.40 1.37 -14.10
CA GLU A 117 -5.36 1.05 -15.07
C GLU A 117 -5.80 -0.09 -16.02
N PRO A 118 -5.63 0.08 -17.36
CA PRO A 118 -6.04 -0.96 -18.32
C PRO A 118 -5.36 -2.31 -18.09
N ARG A 119 -4.09 -2.30 -17.69
CA ARG A 119 -3.33 -3.53 -17.39
C ARG A 119 -3.92 -4.28 -16.19
N PHE A 120 -4.35 -3.56 -15.15
CA PHE A 120 -5.01 -4.17 -14.00
C PHE A 120 -6.34 -4.81 -14.39
N LYS A 121 -7.16 -4.11 -15.19
CA LYS A 121 -8.43 -4.65 -15.69
C LYS A 121 -8.23 -5.91 -16.53
N THR A 122 -7.26 -5.92 -17.41
CA THR A 122 -6.91 -7.09 -18.23
C THR A 122 -6.46 -8.26 -17.36
N LEU A 123 -5.61 -8.03 -16.37
CA LEU A 123 -5.17 -9.06 -15.43
C LEU A 123 -6.36 -9.63 -14.63
N LEU A 124 -7.23 -8.77 -14.13
CA LEU A 124 -8.43 -9.19 -13.40
C LEU A 124 -9.36 -10.04 -14.25
N GLN A 125 -9.56 -9.69 -15.52
CA GLN A 125 -10.34 -10.51 -16.48
C GLN A 125 -9.70 -11.89 -16.68
N ARG A 126 -8.38 -11.97 -16.85
CA ARG A 126 -7.67 -13.26 -16.98
C ARG A 126 -7.82 -14.12 -15.72
N LEU A 127 -7.70 -13.53 -14.54
CA LEU A 127 -7.91 -14.25 -13.29
C LEU A 127 -9.34 -14.76 -13.14
N ARG A 128 -10.34 -13.99 -13.53
CA ARG A 128 -11.74 -14.42 -13.55
C ARG A 128 -11.97 -15.59 -14.50
N LEU A 129 -11.34 -15.59 -15.66
CA LEU A 129 -11.42 -16.71 -16.61
C LEU A 129 -10.76 -17.99 -16.07
N LEU A 130 -9.65 -17.86 -15.33
CA LEU A 130 -8.93 -19.00 -14.75
C LEU A 130 -9.64 -19.62 -13.54
N TYR A 131 -10.26 -18.80 -12.71
CA TYR A 131 -10.83 -19.22 -11.42
C TYR A 131 -12.36 -19.25 -11.39
N GLY A 132 -13.01 -18.92 -12.52
CA GLY A 132 -14.46 -18.80 -12.60
C GLY A 132 -14.98 -17.43 -12.12
N THR A 133 -16.24 -17.15 -12.47
CA THR A 133 -16.89 -15.85 -12.20
C THR A 133 -17.37 -15.67 -10.76
N GLU A 134 -17.26 -16.67 -9.91
CA GLU A 134 -17.82 -16.69 -8.55
C GLU A 134 -16.88 -16.17 -7.46
N ILE A 135 -15.70 -15.67 -7.81
CA ILE A 135 -14.70 -15.24 -6.82
C ILE A 135 -14.84 -13.77 -6.40
N LEU A 136 -15.85 -13.07 -6.90
CA LEU A 136 -16.15 -11.70 -6.41
C LEU A 136 -17.64 -11.45 -6.40
#